data_70615fcdaa6973f7ca68562ff20160cb
#
_entry.id   70615fcdaa6973f7ca68562ff20160cb
#
_cell.length_a   1.000
_cell.length_b   1.000
_cell.length_c   1.000
_cell.angle_alpha   90.00
_cell.angle_beta   90.00
_cell.angle_gamma   90.00
#
_symmetry.space_group_name_H-M   'P 1'
#
loop_
_entity.id
_entity.type
_entity.pdbx_description
1 polymer ?
#
loop_
_entity_poly.entity_id
_entity_poly.type
_entity_poly.pdbx_seq_one_letter_code
_entity_poly.pdbx_strand_id
1 'polypeptide(L)'
;ELPLIKSGDKVIVTPYSDAASKQEGRITQINPLVDDKGMVKVKASVNGRGRLFSGMNVRVNVHRSLDSQLVIPKSAVVLRSGKQVVFTLKDGKAQWNYVQTGLENAESYSMADDALKEGDTVIVTGNVNLAHEAPVKVVEN
;
A
#
# COMPACT_ATOMS: atom_id res chain seq x y z
N GLU A 1 12.84 3.40 -11.11
CA GLU A 1 11.40 3.73 -11.31
C GLU A 1 11.13 5.11 -10.74
N LEU A 2 10.67 6.04 -11.56
CA LEU A 2 10.21 7.34 -11.09
C LEU A 2 9.04 7.10 -10.12
N PRO A 3 9.01 7.76 -8.97
CA PRO A 3 7.91 7.59 -8.04
C PRO A 3 6.60 7.92 -8.73
N LEU A 4 5.61 7.05 -8.56
CA LEU A 4 4.27 7.15 -9.14
C LEU A 4 3.44 8.32 -8.58
N ILE A 5 4.08 9.40 -8.14
CA ILE A 5 3.44 10.61 -7.61
C ILE A 5 3.07 11.57 -8.75
N LYS A 6 1.96 12.25 -8.59
CA LYS A 6 1.43 13.21 -9.58
C LYS A 6 1.13 14.55 -8.92
N SER A 7 1.16 15.61 -9.72
CA SER A 7 0.61 16.90 -9.31
C SER A 7 -0.88 16.75 -8.96
N GLY A 8 -1.29 17.32 -7.83
CA GLY A 8 -2.62 17.17 -7.28
C GLY A 8 -2.75 16.08 -6.20
N ASP A 9 -1.81 15.15 -6.06
CA ASP A 9 -1.83 14.12 -5.04
C ASP A 9 -1.90 14.75 -3.64
N LYS A 10 -2.71 14.16 -2.78
CA LYS A 10 -2.82 14.59 -1.39
C LYS A 10 -1.54 14.26 -0.62
N VAL A 11 -1.13 15.19 0.23
CA VAL A 11 0.00 14.99 1.14
C VAL A 11 -0.40 15.30 2.57
N ILE A 12 0.20 14.57 3.51
CA ILE A 12 0.18 14.91 4.92
C ILE A 12 1.60 15.30 5.30
N VAL A 13 1.73 16.53 5.78
CA VAL A 13 2.99 17.13 6.22
C VAL A 13 3.02 17.15 7.74
N THR A 14 4.08 16.59 8.31
CA THR A 14 4.28 16.48 9.76
C THR A 14 5.66 17.05 10.10
N PRO A 15 5.75 18.13 10.92
CA PRO A 15 7.04 18.63 11.38
C PRO A 15 7.76 17.60 12.25
N TYR A 16 9.08 17.51 12.12
CA TYR A 16 9.85 16.66 13.01
C TYR A 16 9.83 17.13 14.48
N SER A 17 9.59 18.43 14.68
CA SER A 17 9.48 19.03 16.03
C SER A 17 8.16 18.72 16.73
N ASP A 18 7.12 18.35 15.99
CA ASP A 18 5.78 18.05 16.54
C ASP A 18 5.08 17.00 15.67
N ALA A 19 5.22 15.74 16.05
CA ALA A 19 4.64 14.61 15.33
C ALA A 19 3.09 14.57 15.38
N ALA A 20 2.47 15.28 16.31
CA ALA A 20 1.00 15.38 16.42
C ALA A 20 0.42 16.42 15.45
N SER A 21 1.22 17.39 15.01
CA SER A 21 0.79 18.47 14.12
C SER A 21 0.79 18.02 12.66
N LYS A 22 -0.26 17.31 12.25
CA LYS A 22 -0.46 16.89 10.86
C LYS A 22 -1.19 17.98 10.07
N GLN A 23 -0.63 18.36 8.92
CA GLN A 23 -1.21 19.34 8.00
C GLN A 23 -1.46 18.72 6.64
N GLU A 24 -2.66 18.92 6.10
CA GLU A 24 -2.99 18.44 4.76
C GLU A 24 -2.55 19.43 3.68
N GLY A 25 -2.12 18.90 2.56
CA GLY A 25 -1.73 19.66 1.39
C GLY A 25 -1.87 18.87 0.10
N ARG A 26 -1.35 19.46 -0.98
CA ARG A 26 -1.32 18.82 -2.31
C ARG A 26 0.00 19.10 -3.00
N ILE A 27 0.46 18.13 -3.79
CA ILE A 27 1.60 18.31 -4.70
C ILE A 27 1.19 19.32 -5.76
N THR A 28 1.99 20.37 -5.91
CA THR A 28 1.77 21.43 -6.91
C THR A 28 2.72 21.34 -8.09
N GLN A 29 3.93 20.83 -7.87
CA GLN A 29 4.93 20.72 -8.91
C GLN A 29 5.90 19.57 -8.63
N ILE A 30 6.25 18.83 -9.68
CA ILE A 30 7.29 17.81 -9.67
C ILE A 30 8.33 18.24 -10.72
N ASN A 31 9.58 18.38 -10.31
CA ASN A 31 10.67 18.61 -11.26
C ASN A 31 11.04 17.26 -11.90
N PRO A 32 10.98 17.13 -13.24
CA PRO A 32 11.31 15.87 -13.91
C PRO A 32 12.81 15.54 -13.88
N LEU A 33 13.65 16.47 -13.45
CA LEU A 33 15.09 16.27 -13.40
C LEU A 33 15.47 15.58 -12.09
N VAL A 34 16.21 14.48 -12.22
CA VAL A 34 16.86 13.79 -11.13
C VAL A 34 18.21 14.45 -10.90
N ASP A 35 18.52 14.81 -9.67
CA ASP A 35 19.81 15.40 -9.32
C ASP A 35 20.94 14.34 -9.25
N ASP A 36 22.17 14.78 -9.03
CA ASP A 36 23.36 13.93 -8.90
C ASP A 36 23.33 12.95 -7.71
N LYS A 37 22.41 13.16 -6.78
CA LYS A 37 22.14 12.28 -5.62
C LYS A 37 20.97 11.31 -5.86
N GLY A 38 20.41 11.30 -7.06
CA GLY A 38 19.26 10.44 -7.40
C GLY A 38 17.92 10.95 -6.84
N MET A 39 17.84 12.24 -6.46
CA MET A 39 16.63 12.83 -5.89
C MET A 39 15.87 13.67 -6.89
N VAL A 40 14.54 13.70 -6.74
CA VAL A 40 13.62 14.54 -7.51
C VAL A 40 13.06 15.63 -6.60
N LYS A 41 13.08 16.88 -7.06
CA LYS A 41 12.50 17.99 -6.32
C LYS A 41 10.99 18.04 -6.52
N VAL A 42 10.25 17.99 -5.41
CA VAL A 42 8.79 18.07 -5.38
C VAL A 42 8.38 19.28 -4.55
N LYS A 43 7.37 20.04 -5.02
CA LYS A 43 6.75 21.11 -4.24
C LYS A 43 5.32 20.72 -3.90
N ALA A 44 4.93 21.01 -2.67
CA ALA A 44 3.56 20.86 -2.20
C ALA A 44 3.08 22.17 -1.57
N SER A 45 1.80 22.48 -1.76
CA SER A 45 1.12 23.58 -1.05
C SER A 45 0.39 23.02 0.16
N VAL A 46 0.59 23.63 1.30
CA VAL A 46 0.03 23.22 2.59
C VAL A 46 -0.54 24.44 3.30
N ASN A 47 -1.73 24.31 3.90
CA ASN A 47 -2.24 25.36 4.78
C ASN A 47 -1.64 25.15 6.18
N GLY A 48 -0.53 25.84 6.46
CA GLY A 48 0.25 25.67 7.69
C GLY A 48 -0.43 26.22 8.96
N ARG A 49 -1.50 27.01 8.83
CA ARG A 49 -2.25 27.63 9.95
C ARG A 49 -1.36 28.16 11.08
N GLY A 50 -0.21 28.76 10.73
CA GLY A 50 0.77 29.26 11.69
C GLY A 50 1.60 28.20 12.43
N ARG A 51 1.51 26.94 12.01
CA ARG A 51 2.27 25.83 12.63
C ARG A 51 3.49 25.37 11.81
N LEU A 52 3.60 25.83 10.58
CA LEU A 52 4.74 25.57 9.70
C LEU A 52 5.46 26.90 9.40
N PHE A 53 6.76 26.90 9.62
CA PHE A 53 7.62 28.07 9.38
C PHE A 53 8.68 27.72 8.35
N SER A 54 9.14 28.75 7.62
CA SER A 54 10.25 28.59 6.67
C SER A 54 11.50 28.04 7.37
N GLY A 55 12.16 27.06 6.75
CA GLY A 55 13.35 26.40 7.30
C GLY A 55 13.05 25.18 8.18
N MET A 56 11.79 24.86 8.47
CA MET A 56 11.47 23.64 9.21
C MET A 56 11.70 22.38 8.38
N ASN A 57 12.27 21.37 9.01
CA ASN A 57 12.29 20.01 8.46
C ASN A 57 10.96 19.31 8.72
N VAL A 58 10.40 18.72 7.68
CA VAL A 58 9.11 18.04 7.73
C VAL A 58 9.19 16.68 7.08
N ARG A 59 8.36 15.76 7.55
CA ARG A 59 8.05 14.51 6.85
C ARG A 59 6.82 14.74 5.98
N VAL A 60 6.89 14.33 4.72
CA VAL A 60 5.78 14.40 3.77
C VAL A 60 5.36 12.99 3.40
N ASN A 61 4.16 12.61 3.76
CA ASN A 61 3.52 11.36 3.34
C ASN A 61 2.59 11.67 2.18
N VAL A 62 2.84 11.05 1.02
CA VAL A 62 1.96 11.18 -0.14
C VAL A 62 0.89 10.11 -0.06
N HIS A 63 -0.37 10.52 -0.10
CA HIS A 63 -1.51 9.62 -0.14
C HIS A 63 -2.01 9.54 -1.58
N ARG A 64 -1.98 8.36 -2.13
CA ARG A 64 -2.54 8.08 -3.43
C ARG A 64 -3.71 7.11 -3.27
N SER A 65 -4.87 7.50 -3.79
CA SER A 65 -5.99 6.59 -3.99
C SER A 65 -5.75 5.84 -5.30
N LEU A 66 -5.80 4.53 -5.24
CA LEU A 66 -5.85 3.69 -6.43
C LEU A 66 -7.33 3.39 -6.68
N ASP A 67 -7.85 3.90 -7.79
CA ASP A 67 -9.23 3.63 -8.16
C ASP A 67 -9.36 2.19 -8.63
N SER A 68 -10.33 1.46 -8.07
CA SER A 68 -10.79 0.14 -8.54
C SER A 68 -9.73 -0.98 -8.57
N GLN A 69 -8.77 -0.99 -7.66
CA GLN A 69 -7.87 -2.14 -7.51
C GLN A 69 -8.29 -3.01 -6.34
N LEU A 70 -8.32 -4.32 -6.58
CA LEU A 70 -8.50 -5.29 -5.50
C LEU A 70 -7.30 -5.22 -4.56
N VAL A 71 -7.58 -5.17 -3.26
CA VAL A 71 -6.56 -5.07 -2.21
C VAL A 71 -6.69 -6.26 -1.29
N ILE A 72 -5.56 -6.88 -0.96
CA ILE A 72 -5.52 -8.03 -0.04
C ILE A 72 -4.57 -7.76 1.14
N PRO A 73 -4.87 -8.28 2.34
CA PRO A 73 -3.96 -8.18 3.48
C PRO A 73 -2.62 -8.85 3.18
N LYS A 74 -1.52 -8.28 3.66
CA LYS A 74 -0.18 -8.90 3.54
C LYS A 74 -0.11 -10.29 4.16
N SER A 75 -0.85 -10.51 5.25
CA SER A 75 -0.95 -11.80 5.93
C SER A 75 -1.60 -12.91 5.09
N ALA A 76 -2.36 -12.58 4.05
CA ALA A 76 -2.92 -13.55 3.12
C ALA A 76 -1.89 -14.09 2.13
N VAL A 77 -0.81 -13.35 1.86
CA VAL A 77 0.20 -13.69 0.85
C VAL A 77 1.31 -14.53 1.48
N VAL A 78 1.53 -15.73 0.95
CA VAL A 78 2.62 -16.61 1.32
C VAL A 78 3.52 -16.89 0.13
N LEU A 79 4.82 -17.09 0.39
CA LEU A 79 5.78 -17.47 -0.64
C LEU A 79 5.89 -18.99 -0.71
N ARG A 80 5.68 -19.55 -1.91
CA ARG A 80 5.82 -20.97 -2.19
C ARG A 80 6.69 -21.17 -3.44
N SER A 81 7.81 -21.83 -3.28
CA SER A 81 8.76 -22.10 -4.39
C SER A 81 9.11 -20.83 -5.18
N GLY A 82 9.30 -19.70 -4.47
CA GLY A 82 9.63 -18.41 -5.07
C GLY A 82 8.46 -17.66 -5.72
N LYS A 83 7.22 -18.18 -5.61
CA LYS A 83 6.01 -17.54 -6.13
C LYS A 83 5.10 -17.07 -4.99
N GLN A 84 4.38 -15.99 -5.23
CA GLN A 84 3.34 -15.51 -4.31
C GLN A 84 2.06 -16.33 -4.48
N VAL A 85 1.50 -16.75 -3.36
CA VAL A 85 0.30 -17.57 -3.30
C VAL A 85 -0.66 -16.99 -2.27
N VAL A 86 -1.95 -17.00 -2.61
CA VAL A 86 -3.04 -16.72 -1.70
C VAL A 86 -3.97 -17.93 -1.66
N PHE A 87 -4.38 -18.31 -0.47
CA PHE A 87 -5.39 -19.32 -0.29
C PHE A 87 -6.76 -18.67 -0.15
N THR A 88 -7.71 -19.08 -1.00
CA THR A 88 -9.12 -18.73 -0.87
C THR A 88 -9.90 -19.90 -0.26
N LEU A 89 -10.95 -19.59 0.46
CA LEU A 89 -11.87 -20.57 0.99
C LEU A 89 -13.00 -20.82 -0.02
N LYS A 90 -13.14 -22.08 -0.47
CA LYS A 90 -14.26 -22.51 -1.32
C LYS A 90 -14.77 -23.86 -0.85
N ASP A 91 -16.06 -23.96 -0.61
CA ASP A 91 -16.74 -25.20 -0.17
C ASP A 91 -16.06 -25.88 1.04
N GLY A 92 -15.59 -25.06 2.02
CA GLY A 92 -14.90 -25.55 3.22
C GLY A 92 -13.46 -26.02 3.00
N LYS A 93 -12.90 -25.79 1.80
CA LYS A 93 -11.54 -26.17 1.43
C LYS A 93 -10.71 -24.98 1.00
N ALA A 94 -9.39 -25.07 1.23
CA ALA A 94 -8.43 -24.08 0.77
C ALA A 94 -8.12 -24.26 -0.72
N GLN A 95 -8.34 -23.24 -1.53
CA GLN A 95 -7.94 -23.21 -2.93
C GLN A 95 -6.66 -22.40 -3.08
N TRP A 96 -5.65 -22.99 -3.68
CA TRP A 96 -4.36 -22.37 -3.96
C TRP A 96 -4.44 -21.49 -5.21
N ASN A 97 -4.13 -20.21 -5.07
CA ASN A 97 -4.10 -19.27 -6.19
C ASN A 97 -2.71 -18.62 -6.28
N TYR A 98 -2.06 -18.75 -7.42
CA TYR A 98 -0.88 -17.93 -7.70
C TYR A 98 -1.31 -16.51 -7.99
N VAL A 99 -0.63 -15.55 -7.40
CA VAL A 99 -0.97 -14.14 -7.51
C VAL A 99 0.25 -13.30 -7.84
N GLN A 100 0.01 -12.16 -8.49
CA GLN A 100 1.00 -11.11 -8.66
C GLN A 100 0.52 -9.87 -7.88
N THR A 101 1.33 -9.44 -6.91
CA THR A 101 1.04 -8.24 -6.16
C THR A 101 1.64 -7.02 -6.87
N GLY A 102 0.94 -5.89 -6.78
CA GLY A 102 1.36 -4.60 -7.32
C GLY A 102 1.94 -3.70 -6.24
N LEU A 103 1.29 -2.56 -6.01
CA LEU A 103 1.70 -1.60 -4.99
C LEU A 103 1.37 -2.12 -3.59
N GLU A 104 2.18 -1.69 -2.62
CA GLU A 104 1.98 -2.05 -1.22
C GLU A 104 1.88 -0.82 -0.31
N ASN A 105 1.17 -0.98 0.79
CA ASN A 105 1.20 -0.08 1.93
C ASN A 105 1.67 -0.84 3.19
N ALA A 106 1.46 -0.29 4.39
CA ALA A 106 1.86 -0.94 5.64
C ALA A 106 1.19 -2.32 5.85
N GLU A 107 -0.06 -2.49 5.43
CA GLU A 107 -0.91 -3.63 5.79
C GLU A 107 -1.35 -4.49 4.61
N SER A 108 -1.29 -3.96 3.38
CA SER A 108 -1.93 -4.58 2.22
C SER A 108 -1.09 -4.49 0.95
N TYR A 109 -1.39 -5.39 0.03
CA TYR A 109 -0.96 -5.35 -1.38
C TYR A 109 -2.14 -5.05 -2.29
N SER A 110 -1.93 -4.27 -3.36
CA SER A 110 -2.85 -4.28 -4.49
C SER A 110 -2.60 -5.50 -5.36
N MET A 111 -3.64 -6.00 -6.02
CA MET A 111 -3.49 -7.06 -7.00
C MET A 111 -3.05 -6.48 -8.35
N ALA A 112 -2.09 -7.12 -8.99
CA ALA A 112 -1.63 -6.75 -10.33
C ALA A 112 -2.23 -7.65 -11.42
N ASP A 113 -2.91 -8.72 -11.02
CA ASP A 113 -3.58 -9.68 -11.87
C ASP A 113 -5.04 -9.90 -11.44
N ASP A 114 -5.79 -10.69 -12.20
CA ASP A 114 -7.19 -11.05 -11.97
C ASP A 114 -7.35 -12.43 -11.31
N ALA A 115 -6.32 -12.91 -10.60
CA ALA A 115 -6.34 -14.23 -9.97
C ALA A 115 -7.36 -14.32 -8.83
N LEU A 116 -7.70 -13.19 -8.23
CA LEU A 116 -8.74 -13.06 -7.20
C LEU A 116 -9.82 -12.09 -7.66
N LYS A 117 -11.02 -12.26 -7.15
CA LYS A 117 -12.17 -11.42 -7.43
C LYS A 117 -12.72 -10.77 -6.16
N GLU A 118 -13.41 -9.67 -6.33
CA GLU A 118 -14.16 -9.07 -5.24
C GLU A 118 -15.20 -10.06 -4.70
N GLY A 119 -15.21 -10.24 -3.37
CA GLY A 119 -16.06 -11.22 -2.69
C GLY A 119 -15.38 -12.55 -2.38
N ASP A 120 -14.17 -12.81 -2.90
CA ASP A 120 -13.41 -13.99 -2.51
C ASP A 120 -12.99 -13.91 -1.04
N THR A 121 -13.18 -15.02 -0.31
CA THR A 121 -12.71 -15.13 1.08
C THR A 121 -11.29 -15.63 1.12
N VAL A 122 -10.35 -14.78 1.58
CA VAL A 122 -8.93 -15.12 1.69
C VAL A 122 -8.56 -15.59 3.09
N ILE A 123 -7.67 -16.57 3.17
CA ILE A 123 -7.19 -17.14 4.43
C ILE A 123 -5.96 -16.35 4.89
N VAL A 124 -6.07 -15.69 6.05
CA VAL A 124 -5.03 -14.78 6.59
C VAL A 124 -4.20 -15.39 7.72
N THR A 125 -4.67 -16.50 8.31
CA THR A 125 -3.99 -17.20 9.41
C THR A 125 -3.93 -18.70 9.14
N GLY A 126 -2.86 -19.37 9.58
CA GLY A 126 -2.65 -20.80 9.35
C GLY A 126 -2.27 -21.17 7.91
N ASN A 127 -2.12 -20.20 7.02
CA ASN A 127 -1.88 -20.38 5.59
C ASN A 127 -0.45 -20.83 5.24
N VAL A 128 0.53 -20.62 6.14
CA VAL A 128 1.95 -20.92 5.86
C VAL A 128 2.20 -22.40 5.54
N ASN A 129 1.48 -23.32 6.19
CA ASN A 129 1.62 -24.77 5.99
C ASN A 129 0.41 -25.41 5.31
N LEU A 130 -0.50 -24.60 4.78
CA LEU A 130 -1.74 -25.07 4.20
C LEU A 130 -1.49 -25.72 2.83
N ALA A 131 -2.09 -26.89 2.60
CA ALA A 131 -2.06 -27.57 1.32
C ALA A 131 -3.26 -27.19 0.46
N HIS A 132 -3.14 -27.39 -0.86
CA HIS A 132 -4.28 -27.26 -1.77
C HIS A 132 -5.37 -28.29 -1.41
N GLU A 133 -6.63 -27.87 -1.44
CA GLU A 133 -7.80 -28.68 -1.05
C GLU A 133 -7.83 -29.16 0.41
N ALA A 134 -6.95 -28.65 1.27
CA ALA A 134 -7.02 -28.95 2.67
C ALA A 134 -8.33 -28.43 3.27
N PRO A 135 -9.00 -29.24 4.14
CA PRO A 135 -10.19 -28.78 4.84
C PRO A 135 -9.82 -27.65 5.80
N VAL A 136 -10.62 -26.60 5.82
CA VAL A 136 -10.40 -25.41 6.63
C VAL A 136 -11.62 -25.15 7.51
N LYS A 137 -11.36 -24.91 8.79
CA LYS A 137 -12.38 -24.45 9.73
C LYS A 137 -12.25 -22.94 9.91
N VAL A 138 -13.30 -22.20 9.60
CA VAL A 138 -13.37 -20.76 9.83
C VAL A 138 -13.44 -20.50 11.33
N VAL A 139 -12.56 -19.65 11.83
CA VAL A 139 -12.60 -19.14 13.20
C VAL A 139 -12.94 -17.67 13.11
N GLU A 140 -14.12 -17.29 13.54
CA GLU A 140 -14.50 -15.88 13.69
C GLU A 140 -13.79 -15.33 14.94
N ASN A 141 -13.09 -14.21 14.77
CA ASN A 141 -12.46 -13.45 15.84
C ASN A 141 -13.35 -12.30 16.26
#